data_01da22ab1eab7a1757530b133e629e6c
#
_entry.id   01da22ab1eab7a1757530b133e629e6c
#
_cell.length_a   1.000
_cell.length_b   1.000
_cell.length_c   1.000
_cell.angle_alpha   90.00
_cell.angle_beta   90.00
_cell.angle_gamma   90.00
#
_symmetry.space_group_name_H-M   'P 1'
#
loop_
_entity.id
_entity.type
_entity.pdbx_description
1 polymer ?
#
loop_
_entity_poly.entity_id
_entity_poly.type
_entity_poly.pdbx_seq_one_letter_code
_entity_poly.pdbx_strand_id
1 'polypeptide(L)'
;MTQQSQPAGRPSSATASTNTSLFEAARAVIPGGVDSPVRAFGSVGGTPRFIASASGAHVTDAEGRSYVDLVGSWGPALLGHAHPGVVAAVQAAAARGLSFGAPTATETLLAEEVRRRVPAAQKVRFVSTGTEATMTAVRLARGATGRDLVVKFAGCYHGHSDGLLAAAGSGLATGGLPGSAGVPATVAAQTIVLPYNDVAALEACFAERGAEIAAVITEGAPANMGIVPPAPGFNAAIRRITAEHGALMILDEVLTGFRVGPAGWWGLEAVDGWTSDLPGLATEPADVAAPSWPGADWRERAAWVPDLVTFGKVVGGGMPLAAVGGRTEVMDLLAPDGPVYQAGTLSGNPLATAAGLATLQLADDAVYASVAEHARTIGEVVSAALTEQGVPHRVQRAGSLFSFMFGQRAAEQGVSDYEAARAQETWRYGPFFHAFLEAGVGLPPSVFEAWFVSAAHGEAELEAIAAAAPEAARAAARAQAN
;
A
#
# COMPACT_ATOMS: atom_id res chain seq x y z
N MET A 1 30.06 24.01 -44.93
CA MET A 1 30.48 24.51 -43.65
C MET A 1 29.24 24.63 -42.77
N THR A 2 28.94 23.60 -42.01
CA THR A 2 27.80 23.53 -41.07
C THR A 2 28.36 23.70 -39.66
N GLN A 3 28.06 24.86 -39.05
CA GLN A 3 28.40 25.10 -37.63
C GLN A 3 27.55 24.16 -36.76
N GLN A 4 28.22 23.30 -36.03
CA GLN A 4 27.64 22.56 -34.90
C GLN A 4 27.51 23.54 -33.73
N SER A 5 26.28 23.83 -33.30
CA SER A 5 25.98 24.53 -32.07
C SER A 5 26.36 23.64 -30.89
N GLN A 6 27.30 24.05 -30.07
CA GLN A 6 27.62 23.44 -28.78
C GLN A 6 26.43 23.61 -27.82
N PRO A 7 26.08 22.61 -27.02
CA PRO A 7 25.08 22.77 -25.97
C PRO A 7 25.63 23.71 -24.88
N ALA A 8 24.77 24.60 -24.40
CA ALA A 8 25.06 25.62 -23.38
C ALA A 8 25.70 24.94 -22.14
N GLY A 9 26.84 25.49 -21.69
CA GLY A 9 27.61 25.01 -20.57
C GLY A 9 26.78 25.00 -19.28
N ARG A 10 26.90 23.90 -18.53
CA ARG A 10 26.45 23.85 -17.12
C ARG A 10 27.15 24.98 -16.34
N PRO A 11 26.42 25.71 -15.46
CA PRO A 11 27.07 26.68 -14.57
C PRO A 11 28.06 25.95 -13.65
N SER A 12 29.33 26.30 -13.70
CA SER A 12 30.35 25.82 -12.78
C SER A 12 30.33 26.67 -11.51
N SER A 13 30.30 26.01 -10.40
CA SER A 13 30.28 26.32 -8.97
C SER A 13 28.93 25.97 -8.35
N ALA A 14 28.66 24.67 -8.25
CA ALA A 14 27.57 24.19 -7.43
C ALA A 14 28.00 24.33 -5.96
N THR A 15 27.51 25.35 -5.25
CA THR A 15 27.22 25.18 -3.83
C THR A 15 26.39 23.89 -3.72
N ALA A 16 26.86 22.93 -2.92
CA ALA A 16 26.16 21.67 -2.74
C ALA A 16 24.68 21.97 -2.42
N SER A 17 23.77 21.43 -3.24
CA SER A 17 22.33 21.66 -3.03
C SER A 17 21.92 21.01 -1.72
N THR A 18 21.37 21.76 -0.79
CA THR A 18 20.85 21.24 0.47
C THR A 18 19.40 20.75 0.29
N ASN A 19 18.93 19.88 1.16
CA ASN A 19 17.52 19.45 1.16
C ASN A 19 16.58 20.67 1.24
N THR A 20 16.93 21.68 2.02
CA THR A 20 16.17 22.94 2.14
C THR A 20 16.11 23.70 0.82
N SER A 21 17.25 23.94 0.17
CA SER A 21 17.28 24.68 -1.10
C SER A 21 16.57 23.96 -2.23
N LEU A 22 16.63 22.60 -2.24
CA LEU A 22 15.89 21.78 -3.19
C LEU A 22 14.38 21.84 -2.94
N PHE A 23 13.95 21.82 -1.67
CA PHE A 23 12.53 21.93 -1.34
C PHE A 23 11.96 23.31 -1.67
N GLU A 24 12.70 24.40 -1.42
CA GLU A 24 12.31 25.75 -1.83
C GLU A 24 12.17 25.86 -3.35
N ALA A 25 13.12 25.32 -4.10
CA ALA A 25 13.06 25.29 -5.57
C ALA A 25 11.87 24.44 -6.08
N ALA A 26 11.62 23.28 -5.47
CA ALA A 26 10.49 22.44 -5.83
C ALA A 26 9.15 23.13 -5.56
N ARG A 27 9.00 23.82 -4.42
CA ARG A 27 7.77 24.57 -4.10
C ARG A 27 7.45 25.69 -5.07
N ALA A 28 8.45 26.21 -5.76
CA ALA A 28 8.24 27.25 -6.77
C ALA A 28 7.58 26.72 -8.06
N VAL A 29 7.65 25.39 -8.32
CA VAL A 29 7.22 24.79 -9.60
C VAL A 29 6.30 23.56 -9.44
N ILE A 30 6.24 22.99 -8.24
CA ILE A 30 5.40 21.81 -7.92
C ILE A 30 4.50 22.19 -6.73
N PRO A 31 3.19 21.95 -6.80
CA PRO A 31 2.28 22.22 -5.68
C PRO A 31 2.75 21.53 -4.39
N GLY A 32 3.02 22.32 -3.34
CA GLY A 32 3.57 21.80 -2.07
C GLY A 32 5.02 21.30 -2.16
N GLY A 33 5.68 21.38 -3.32
CA GLY A 33 7.05 20.91 -3.55
C GLY A 33 7.19 19.40 -3.71
N VAL A 34 6.07 18.67 -3.89
CA VAL A 34 6.02 17.20 -3.95
C VAL A 34 4.92 16.72 -4.87
N ASP A 35 5.11 15.52 -5.49
CA ASP A 35 4.12 14.88 -6.35
C ASP A 35 3.16 13.93 -5.57
N SER A 36 3.30 13.88 -4.23
CA SER A 36 2.35 13.19 -3.34
C SER A 36 2.36 13.86 -1.96
N PRO A 37 1.19 14.21 -1.38
CA PRO A 37 1.08 15.10 -0.22
C PRO A 37 1.88 14.66 1.01
N VAL A 38 1.91 13.37 1.33
CA VAL A 38 2.59 12.84 2.51
C VAL A 38 4.10 13.10 2.49
N ARG A 39 4.71 13.22 1.31
CA ARG A 39 6.15 13.46 1.13
C ARG A 39 6.59 14.85 1.61
N ALA A 40 5.65 15.79 1.79
CA ALA A 40 5.94 17.17 2.22
C ALA A 40 6.19 17.31 3.74
N PHE A 41 6.18 16.22 4.52
CA PHE A 41 6.36 16.24 5.98
C PHE A 41 5.28 17.05 6.73
N GLY A 42 4.10 17.22 6.13
CA GLY A 42 3.02 18.03 6.71
C GLY A 42 2.60 17.58 8.11
N SER A 43 2.64 16.28 8.41
CA SER A 43 2.24 15.71 9.71
C SER A 43 3.33 15.72 10.77
N VAL A 44 4.60 15.74 10.37
CA VAL A 44 5.75 15.67 11.29
C VAL A 44 6.54 16.98 11.35
N GLY A 45 6.33 17.88 10.38
CA GLY A 45 7.07 19.12 10.24
C GLY A 45 8.49 18.93 9.71
N GLY A 46 9.22 20.03 9.59
CA GLY A 46 10.61 20.03 9.11
C GLY A 46 10.72 20.00 7.58
N THR A 47 11.91 19.72 7.08
CA THR A 47 12.24 19.72 5.65
C THR A 47 12.35 18.28 5.14
N PRO A 48 11.60 17.91 4.07
CA PRO A 48 11.73 16.62 3.42
C PRO A 48 13.15 16.35 2.92
N ARG A 49 13.56 15.09 2.91
CA ARG A 49 14.83 14.66 2.33
C ARG A 49 14.68 14.42 0.83
N PHE A 50 15.53 15.05 0.03
CA PHE A 50 15.60 14.83 -1.41
C PHE A 50 16.56 13.68 -1.69
N ILE A 51 16.01 12.55 -2.10
CA ILE A 51 16.77 11.31 -2.27
C ILE A 51 17.51 11.35 -3.63
N ALA A 52 18.82 11.15 -3.58
CA ALA A 52 19.70 11.11 -4.75
C ALA A 52 19.92 9.69 -5.27
N SER A 53 19.92 8.70 -4.39
CA SER A 53 20.10 7.29 -4.74
C SER A 53 19.54 6.37 -3.67
N ALA A 54 19.30 5.10 -4.05
CA ALA A 54 18.87 4.07 -3.11
C ALA A 54 19.45 2.73 -3.52
N SER A 55 19.82 1.88 -2.55
CA SER A 55 20.35 0.53 -2.78
C SER A 55 20.11 -0.35 -1.56
N GLY A 56 19.67 -1.58 -1.76
CA GLY A 56 19.34 -2.50 -0.68
C GLY A 56 18.29 -1.92 0.26
N ALA A 57 18.57 -1.86 1.54
CA ALA A 57 17.70 -1.29 2.56
C ALA A 57 17.95 0.21 2.82
N HIS A 58 18.73 0.90 1.97
CA HIS A 58 19.16 2.28 2.23
C HIS A 58 18.73 3.25 1.15
N VAL A 59 18.44 4.48 1.57
CA VAL A 59 18.30 5.66 0.71
C VAL A 59 19.35 6.70 1.09
N THR A 60 19.88 7.41 0.11
CA THR A 60 20.89 8.47 0.32
C THR A 60 20.32 9.79 -0.18
N ASP A 61 20.35 10.82 0.65
CA ASP A 61 19.84 12.14 0.28
C ASP A 61 20.84 12.97 -0.52
N ALA A 62 20.40 14.13 -0.98
CA ALA A 62 21.20 15.07 -1.79
C ALA A 62 22.40 15.66 -1.03
N GLU A 63 22.41 15.57 0.29
CA GLU A 63 23.54 15.99 1.15
C GLU A 63 24.53 14.85 1.39
N GLY A 64 24.26 13.65 0.85
CA GLY A 64 25.09 12.46 0.99
C GLY A 64 24.85 11.67 2.26
N ARG A 65 23.84 11.99 3.03
CA ARG A 65 23.47 11.25 4.24
C ARG A 65 22.66 10.01 3.88
N SER A 66 23.04 8.86 4.41
CA SER A 66 22.34 7.59 4.23
C SER A 66 21.39 7.30 5.39
N TYR A 67 20.27 6.64 5.06
CA TYR A 67 19.24 6.25 6.02
C TYR A 67 18.81 4.80 5.77
N VAL A 68 18.66 4.01 6.82
CA VAL A 68 17.90 2.74 6.75
C VAL A 68 16.46 3.09 6.42
N ASP A 69 15.91 2.53 5.35
CA ASP A 69 14.61 2.94 4.81
C ASP A 69 13.48 2.00 5.24
N LEU A 70 12.62 2.48 6.13
CA LEU A 70 11.38 1.82 6.52
C LEU A 70 10.14 2.38 5.81
N VAL A 71 10.33 3.17 4.74
CA VAL A 71 9.28 3.65 3.83
C VAL A 71 9.09 2.69 2.65
N GLY A 72 10.17 2.06 2.16
CA GLY A 72 10.14 1.04 1.10
C GLY A 72 9.41 1.48 -0.18
N SER A 73 9.56 2.76 -0.57
CA SER A 73 8.78 3.38 -1.68
C SER A 73 7.25 3.26 -1.50
N TRP A 74 6.74 3.18 -0.27
CA TRP A 74 5.32 2.95 0.05
C TRP A 74 4.84 1.53 -0.35
N GLY A 75 5.75 0.55 -0.30
CA GLY A 75 5.42 -0.86 -0.50
C GLY A 75 6.10 -1.58 -1.66
N PRO A 76 6.42 -0.96 -2.81
CA PRO A 76 7.03 -1.65 -3.95
C PRO A 76 8.36 -2.35 -3.66
N ALA A 77 9.20 -1.81 -2.77
CA ALA A 77 10.56 -2.29 -2.52
C ALA A 77 10.59 -3.57 -1.65
N LEU A 78 9.92 -4.63 -2.07
CA LEU A 78 9.93 -5.92 -1.36
C LEU A 78 11.32 -6.54 -1.31
N LEU A 79 12.06 -6.50 -2.43
CA LEU A 79 13.42 -7.02 -2.56
C LEU A 79 14.51 -6.02 -2.11
N GLY A 80 14.12 -4.83 -1.65
CA GLY A 80 15.01 -3.70 -1.45
C GLY A 80 15.16 -2.83 -2.70
N HIS A 81 15.87 -1.71 -2.55
CA HIS A 81 16.13 -0.76 -3.63
C HIS A 81 17.16 -1.28 -4.61
N ALA A 82 16.98 -0.94 -5.89
CA ALA A 82 17.92 -1.22 -6.98
C ALA A 82 18.37 -2.68 -7.02
N HIS A 83 17.48 -3.64 -6.77
CA HIS A 83 17.83 -5.06 -6.81
C HIS A 83 18.44 -5.43 -8.17
N PRO A 84 19.67 -6.03 -8.23
CA PRO A 84 20.42 -6.21 -9.47
C PRO A 84 19.65 -6.94 -10.57
N GLY A 85 18.90 -7.99 -10.21
CA GLY A 85 18.09 -8.76 -11.16
C GLY A 85 16.95 -7.94 -11.79
N VAL A 86 16.29 -7.09 -11.00
CA VAL A 86 15.21 -6.22 -11.49
C VAL A 86 15.79 -5.12 -12.38
N VAL A 87 16.90 -4.48 -11.95
CA VAL A 87 17.56 -3.44 -12.74
C VAL A 87 18.04 -4.01 -14.09
N ALA A 88 18.65 -5.19 -14.10
CA ALA A 88 19.10 -5.84 -15.33
C ALA A 88 17.92 -6.14 -16.28
N ALA A 89 16.78 -6.61 -15.77
CA ALA A 89 15.58 -6.86 -16.56
C ALA A 89 15.05 -5.56 -17.21
N VAL A 90 14.99 -4.46 -16.45
CA VAL A 90 14.57 -3.14 -16.95
C VAL A 90 15.55 -2.62 -18.01
N GLN A 91 16.86 -2.72 -17.78
CA GLN A 91 17.87 -2.28 -18.75
C GLN A 91 17.76 -3.07 -20.07
N ALA A 92 17.61 -4.39 -19.97
CA ALA A 92 17.41 -5.24 -21.14
C ALA A 92 16.11 -4.91 -21.91
N ALA A 93 15.05 -4.57 -21.21
CA ALA A 93 13.81 -4.10 -21.83
C ALA A 93 13.98 -2.72 -22.48
N ALA A 94 14.61 -1.78 -21.80
CA ALA A 94 14.87 -0.42 -22.29
C ALA A 94 15.68 -0.40 -23.58
N ALA A 95 16.66 -1.30 -23.72
CA ALA A 95 17.46 -1.44 -24.93
C ALA A 95 16.64 -1.84 -26.19
N ARG A 96 15.44 -2.39 -26.01
CA ARG A 96 14.52 -2.78 -27.11
C ARG A 96 13.45 -1.74 -27.41
N GLY A 97 13.29 -0.73 -26.55
CA GLY A 97 12.31 0.34 -26.66
C GLY A 97 11.48 0.52 -25.39
N LEU A 98 10.93 1.73 -25.19
CA LEU A 98 10.25 2.12 -23.98
C LEU A 98 8.73 1.88 -24.03
N SER A 99 8.13 1.99 -25.23
CA SER A 99 6.70 1.82 -25.47
C SER A 99 6.46 1.54 -26.94
N PHE A 100 5.52 0.65 -27.27
CA PHE A 100 5.31 0.19 -28.64
C PHE A 100 3.93 0.52 -29.22
N GLY A 101 2.95 0.86 -28.37
CA GLY A 101 1.54 0.97 -28.81
C GLY A 101 0.97 -0.35 -29.32
N ALA A 102 1.56 -1.47 -28.91
CA ALA A 102 1.21 -2.84 -29.31
C ALA A 102 1.45 -3.79 -28.12
N PRO A 103 0.78 -4.95 -28.05
CA PRO A 103 0.98 -5.93 -27.00
C PRO A 103 2.37 -6.55 -27.04
N THR A 104 2.85 -7.00 -25.88
CA THR A 104 4.14 -7.67 -25.72
C THR A 104 3.98 -9.03 -25.06
N ALA A 105 4.92 -9.95 -25.34
CA ALA A 105 4.92 -11.27 -24.69
C ALA A 105 5.11 -11.17 -23.17
N THR A 106 5.80 -10.14 -22.67
CA THR A 106 6.06 -9.95 -21.23
C THR A 106 4.78 -9.64 -20.47
N GLU A 107 3.79 -8.98 -21.10
CA GLU A 107 2.46 -8.79 -20.50
C GLU A 107 1.78 -10.13 -20.20
N THR A 108 1.81 -11.06 -21.16
CA THR A 108 1.24 -12.40 -20.99
C THR A 108 1.96 -13.16 -19.88
N LEU A 109 3.30 -13.17 -19.87
CA LEU A 109 4.10 -13.84 -18.84
C LEU A 109 3.83 -13.28 -17.43
N LEU A 110 3.71 -11.96 -17.31
CA LEU A 110 3.38 -11.35 -16.02
C LEU A 110 1.93 -11.68 -15.59
N ALA A 111 0.98 -11.70 -16.53
CA ALA A 111 -0.40 -12.08 -16.22
C ALA A 111 -0.50 -13.55 -15.78
N GLU A 112 0.27 -14.44 -16.39
CA GLU A 112 0.37 -15.86 -15.96
C GLU A 112 0.99 -15.97 -14.55
N GLU A 113 2.03 -15.20 -14.26
CA GLU A 113 2.65 -15.17 -12.93
C GLU A 113 1.68 -14.63 -11.86
N VAL A 114 0.93 -13.57 -12.14
CA VAL A 114 -0.13 -13.07 -11.26
C VAL A 114 -1.19 -14.15 -11.00
N ARG A 115 -1.67 -14.82 -12.06
CA ARG A 115 -2.66 -15.90 -11.94
C ARG A 115 -2.13 -17.12 -11.17
N ARG A 116 -0.87 -17.46 -11.35
CA ARG A 116 -0.22 -18.55 -10.61
C ARG A 116 -0.19 -18.26 -9.11
N ARG A 117 0.05 -17.01 -8.72
CA ARG A 117 0.09 -16.57 -7.33
C ARG A 117 -1.31 -16.35 -6.74
N VAL A 118 -2.20 -15.73 -7.50
CA VAL A 118 -3.57 -15.40 -7.08
C VAL A 118 -4.55 -16.00 -8.08
N PRO A 119 -4.86 -17.30 -7.95
CA PRO A 119 -5.72 -17.99 -8.93
C PRO A 119 -7.18 -17.51 -8.92
N ALA A 120 -7.59 -16.72 -7.91
CA ALA A 120 -8.86 -15.96 -7.94
C ALA A 120 -8.90 -14.93 -9.07
N ALA A 121 -7.75 -14.38 -9.49
CA ALA A 121 -7.60 -13.49 -10.64
C ALA A 121 -7.50 -14.30 -11.95
N GLN A 122 -8.60 -14.90 -12.40
CA GLN A 122 -8.64 -15.81 -13.57
C GLN A 122 -8.25 -15.12 -14.89
N LYS A 123 -8.57 -13.82 -15.04
CA LYS A 123 -8.08 -12.92 -16.08
C LYS A 123 -7.52 -11.66 -15.44
N VAL A 124 -6.55 -11.03 -16.11
CA VAL A 124 -5.84 -9.84 -15.60
C VAL A 124 -5.77 -8.78 -16.70
N ARG A 125 -6.01 -7.52 -16.36
CA ARG A 125 -5.78 -6.35 -17.18
C ARG A 125 -4.80 -5.42 -16.48
N PHE A 126 -3.67 -5.13 -17.12
CA PHE A 126 -2.71 -4.16 -16.60
C PHE A 126 -3.15 -2.73 -16.87
N VAL A 127 -2.81 -1.86 -15.92
CA VAL A 127 -2.99 -0.41 -15.93
C VAL A 127 -1.73 0.23 -15.32
N SER A 128 -1.65 1.57 -15.27
CA SER A 128 -0.43 2.23 -14.78
C SER A 128 -0.43 2.53 -13.28
N THR A 129 -1.59 2.68 -12.66
CA THR A 129 -1.73 3.08 -11.24
C THR A 129 -2.80 2.29 -10.51
N GLY A 130 -2.67 2.20 -9.17
CA GLY A 130 -3.71 1.62 -8.32
C GLY A 130 -5.06 2.33 -8.46
N THR A 131 -5.06 3.65 -8.66
CA THR A 131 -6.28 4.42 -8.94
C THR A 131 -6.99 3.94 -10.21
N GLU A 132 -6.25 3.68 -11.28
CA GLU A 132 -6.82 3.13 -12.52
C GLU A 132 -7.36 1.71 -12.30
N ALA A 133 -6.68 0.89 -11.50
CA ALA A 133 -7.12 -0.45 -11.17
C ALA A 133 -8.45 -0.44 -10.42
N THR A 134 -8.56 0.31 -9.34
CA THR A 134 -9.78 0.42 -8.53
C THR A 134 -10.91 1.11 -9.28
N MET A 135 -10.63 2.16 -10.04
CA MET A 135 -11.61 2.82 -10.93
C MET A 135 -12.16 1.85 -11.97
N THR A 136 -11.30 1.00 -12.55
CA THR A 136 -11.71 -0.01 -13.53
C THR A 136 -12.54 -1.12 -12.87
N ALA A 137 -12.15 -1.59 -11.69
CA ALA A 137 -12.89 -2.60 -10.92
C ALA A 137 -14.30 -2.11 -10.55
N VAL A 138 -14.44 -0.86 -10.11
CA VAL A 138 -15.76 -0.25 -9.82
C VAL A 138 -16.60 -0.14 -11.10
N ARG A 139 -16.01 0.29 -12.22
CA ARG A 139 -16.73 0.37 -13.50
C ARG A 139 -17.17 -1.01 -13.98
N LEU A 140 -16.33 -2.03 -13.85
CA LEU A 140 -16.69 -3.42 -14.14
C LEU A 140 -17.84 -3.91 -13.28
N ALA A 141 -17.79 -3.67 -11.98
CA ALA A 141 -18.85 -4.07 -11.06
C ALA A 141 -20.20 -3.42 -11.42
N ARG A 142 -20.20 -2.13 -11.73
CA ARG A 142 -21.39 -1.43 -12.22
C ARG A 142 -21.88 -2.01 -13.55
N GLY A 143 -20.98 -2.27 -14.48
CA GLY A 143 -21.31 -2.89 -15.78
C GLY A 143 -21.86 -4.31 -15.66
N ALA A 144 -21.34 -5.08 -14.72
CA ALA A 144 -21.77 -6.46 -14.48
C ALA A 144 -23.15 -6.56 -13.81
N THR A 145 -23.44 -5.63 -12.90
CA THR A 145 -24.67 -5.66 -12.08
C THR A 145 -25.79 -4.78 -12.59
N GLY A 146 -25.48 -3.78 -13.43
CA GLY A 146 -26.41 -2.73 -13.83
C GLY A 146 -26.82 -1.80 -12.70
N ARG A 147 -26.04 -1.72 -11.62
CA ARG A 147 -26.29 -0.94 -10.41
C ARG A 147 -25.26 0.17 -10.23
N ASP A 148 -25.60 1.24 -9.50
CA ASP A 148 -24.77 2.45 -9.40
C ASP A 148 -23.98 2.57 -8.11
N LEU A 149 -24.50 2.08 -6.98
CA LEU A 149 -23.93 2.32 -5.67
C LEU A 149 -22.70 1.42 -5.40
N VAL A 150 -21.73 1.99 -4.71
CA VAL A 150 -20.56 1.27 -4.20
C VAL A 150 -20.43 1.52 -2.70
N VAL A 151 -20.23 0.47 -1.95
CA VAL A 151 -19.88 0.57 -0.52
C VAL A 151 -18.39 0.54 -0.35
N LYS A 152 -17.83 1.43 0.47
CA LYS A 152 -16.46 1.41 0.98
C LYS A 152 -16.45 1.63 2.48
N PHE A 153 -15.29 1.47 3.11
CA PHE A 153 -15.15 1.67 4.55
C PHE A 153 -14.35 2.93 4.90
N ALA A 154 -14.72 3.58 6.01
CA ALA A 154 -14.00 4.71 6.56
C ALA A 154 -12.55 4.33 6.87
N GLY A 155 -11.61 5.22 6.54
CA GLY A 155 -10.17 4.97 6.71
C GLY A 155 -9.51 4.18 5.60
N CYS A 156 -10.26 3.46 4.74
CA CYS A 156 -9.72 2.77 3.57
C CYS A 156 -9.45 3.74 2.42
N TYR A 157 -8.32 3.53 1.74
CA TYR A 157 -7.91 4.31 0.58
C TYR A 157 -7.85 3.43 -0.68
N HIS A 158 -8.57 3.86 -1.72
CA HIS A 158 -8.68 3.12 -2.98
C HIS A 158 -8.30 3.98 -4.20
N GLY A 159 -7.27 4.83 -4.05
CA GLY A 159 -6.90 5.79 -5.08
C GLY A 159 -7.74 7.07 -5.02
N HIS A 160 -7.52 7.96 -6.00
CA HIS A 160 -8.07 9.32 -5.99
C HIS A 160 -9.09 9.59 -7.10
N SER A 161 -9.80 8.55 -7.58
CA SER A 161 -10.99 8.77 -8.39
C SER A 161 -12.10 9.40 -7.53
N ASP A 162 -12.87 10.33 -8.10
CA ASP A 162 -13.84 11.15 -7.37
C ASP A 162 -14.78 10.34 -6.47
N GLY A 163 -15.33 9.24 -6.98
CA GLY A 163 -16.25 8.39 -6.22
C GLY A 163 -15.61 7.69 -5.02
N LEU A 164 -14.29 7.56 -4.96
CA LEU A 164 -13.59 6.85 -3.88
C LEU A 164 -12.89 7.79 -2.88
N LEU A 165 -12.93 9.11 -3.07
CA LEU A 165 -12.32 10.08 -2.17
C LEU A 165 -13.13 10.35 -0.89
N ALA A 166 -14.41 9.98 -0.85
CA ALA A 166 -15.25 10.16 0.34
C ALA A 166 -14.68 9.38 1.55
N ALA A 167 -14.46 10.05 2.69
CA ALA A 167 -13.89 9.53 3.94
C ALA A 167 -12.61 8.69 3.74
N ALA A 168 -11.77 9.09 2.80
CA ALA A 168 -10.51 8.40 2.47
C ALA A 168 -9.51 8.42 3.63
N GLY A 169 -8.53 7.48 3.60
CA GLY A 169 -7.53 7.26 4.64
C GLY A 169 -6.41 8.30 4.70
N SER A 170 -5.16 7.86 4.88
CA SER A 170 -4.02 8.66 5.36
C SER A 170 -3.80 10.01 4.65
N GLY A 171 -3.97 10.08 3.33
CA GLY A 171 -3.77 11.32 2.58
C GLY A 171 -4.72 12.43 2.99
N LEU A 172 -5.97 12.14 3.27
CA LEU A 172 -6.99 13.08 3.72
C LEU A 172 -7.03 13.23 5.24
N ALA A 173 -6.83 12.15 6.00
CA ALA A 173 -6.73 12.20 7.46
C ALA A 173 -5.56 13.06 7.92
N THR A 174 -4.44 13.02 7.21
CA THR A 174 -3.27 13.86 7.45
C THR A 174 -3.58 15.36 7.25
N GLY A 175 -4.49 15.67 6.31
CA GLY A 175 -4.95 17.03 6.04
C GLY A 175 -6.18 17.46 6.85
N GLY A 176 -6.81 16.59 7.62
CA GLY A 176 -8.02 16.88 8.41
C GLY A 176 -9.27 17.17 7.57
N LEU A 177 -9.30 16.79 6.30
CA LEU A 177 -10.39 17.08 5.36
C LEU A 177 -11.23 15.84 5.07
N PRO A 178 -12.55 15.84 5.36
CA PRO A 178 -13.48 14.82 4.90
C PRO A 178 -13.76 15.03 3.40
N GLY A 179 -13.21 14.19 2.55
CA GLY A 179 -13.37 14.30 1.10
C GLY A 179 -12.41 15.32 0.45
N SER A 180 -12.57 15.56 -0.82
CA SER A 180 -11.77 16.51 -1.58
C SER A 180 -12.63 17.61 -2.17
N ALA A 181 -12.13 18.86 -2.12
CA ALA A 181 -12.70 19.95 -2.91
C ALA A 181 -12.66 19.57 -4.40
N GLY A 182 -13.70 19.93 -5.14
CA GLY A 182 -13.82 19.65 -6.56
C GLY A 182 -14.54 18.34 -6.92
N VAL A 183 -14.79 17.46 -5.95
CA VAL A 183 -15.65 16.28 -6.16
C VAL A 183 -17.13 16.72 -6.18
N PRO A 184 -17.87 16.45 -7.28
CA PRO A 184 -19.29 16.79 -7.33
C PRO A 184 -20.10 15.97 -6.33
N ALA A 185 -21.08 16.62 -5.68
CA ALA A 185 -21.96 15.95 -4.71
C ALA A 185 -22.70 14.75 -5.32
N THR A 186 -23.09 14.82 -6.59
CA THR A 186 -23.74 13.73 -7.32
C THR A 186 -22.85 12.51 -7.53
N VAL A 187 -21.54 12.70 -7.64
CA VAL A 187 -20.58 11.60 -7.72
C VAL A 187 -20.32 11.00 -6.35
N ALA A 188 -20.13 11.84 -5.33
CA ALA A 188 -19.94 11.39 -3.94
C ALA A 188 -21.16 10.61 -3.41
N ALA A 189 -22.37 11.01 -3.79
CA ALA A 189 -23.62 10.33 -3.39
C ALA A 189 -23.75 8.88 -3.90
N GLN A 190 -22.94 8.48 -4.90
CA GLN A 190 -22.90 7.09 -5.39
C GLN A 190 -21.99 6.18 -4.53
N THR A 191 -21.36 6.71 -3.50
CA THR A 191 -20.48 5.95 -2.61
C THR A 191 -21.03 6.00 -1.17
N ILE A 192 -21.37 4.84 -0.64
CA ILE A 192 -21.76 4.66 0.75
C ILE A 192 -20.51 4.36 1.56
N VAL A 193 -20.28 5.12 2.64
CA VAL A 193 -19.13 4.92 3.53
C VAL A 193 -19.62 4.36 4.86
N LEU A 194 -19.18 3.16 5.21
CA LEU A 194 -19.53 2.48 6.45
C LEU A 194 -18.32 2.41 7.41
N PRO A 195 -18.54 2.23 8.72
CA PRO A 195 -17.45 1.91 9.65
C PRO A 195 -16.74 0.63 9.23
N TYR A 196 -15.41 0.62 9.33
CA TYR A 196 -14.63 -0.59 9.11
C TYR A 196 -14.82 -1.58 10.27
N ASN A 197 -14.77 -2.87 10.00
CA ASN A 197 -15.01 -3.95 10.97
C ASN A 197 -16.44 -4.02 11.55
N ASP A 198 -17.40 -3.31 10.98
CA ASP A 198 -18.81 -3.32 11.41
C ASP A 198 -19.68 -4.12 10.43
N VAL A 199 -19.79 -5.44 10.68
CA VAL A 199 -20.66 -6.33 9.89
C VAL A 199 -22.13 -5.95 10.01
N ALA A 200 -22.58 -5.49 11.20
CA ALA A 200 -23.99 -5.13 11.42
C ALA A 200 -24.39 -3.89 10.59
N ALA A 201 -23.50 -2.88 10.50
CA ALA A 201 -23.73 -1.73 9.62
C ALA A 201 -23.79 -2.14 8.14
N LEU A 202 -22.96 -3.10 7.72
CA LEU A 202 -22.99 -3.62 6.36
C LEU A 202 -24.30 -4.38 6.08
N GLU A 203 -24.74 -5.26 6.97
CA GLU A 203 -26.01 -6.00 6.86
C GLU A 203 -27.21 -5.05 6.81
N ALA A 204 -27.24 -4.03 7.68
CA ALA A 204 -28.31 -3.02 7.68
C ALA A 204 -28.34 -2.23 6.35
N CYS A 205 -27.18 -1.83 5.83
CA CYS A 205 -27.06 -1.15 4.54
C CYS A 205 -27.62 -2.01 3.39
N PHE A 206 -27.27 -3.30 3.35
CA PHE A 206 -27.78 -4.21 2.34
C PHE A 206 -29.27 -4.55 2.49
N ALA A 207 -29.79 -4.62 3.72
CA ALA A 207 -31.22 -4.78 3.96
C ALA A 207 -32.04 -3.61 3.42
N GLU A 208 -31.51 -2.38 3.49
CA GLU A 208 -32.17 -1.18 3.00
C GLU A 208 -31.96 -0.97 1.49
N ARG A 209 -30.72 -1.12 1.00
CA ARG A 209 -30.29 -0.66 -0.34
C ARG A 209 -29.64 -1.74 -1.20
N GLY A 210 -29.65 -2.99 -0.79
CA GLY A 210 -28.90 -4.07 -1.46
C GLY A 210 -29.20 -4.22 -2.94
N ALA A 211 -30.43 -3.90 -3.39
CA ALA A 211 -30.80 -3.94 -4.81
C ALA A 211 -30.13 -2.86 -5.67
N GLU A 212 -29.58 -1.79 -5.08
CA GLU A 212 -28.93 -0.68 -5.76
C GLU A 212 -27.40 -0.80 -5.73
N ILE A 213 -26.86 -1.64 -4.83
CA ILE A 213 -25.40 -1.78 -4.60
C ILE A 213 -24.78 -2.68 -5.66
N ALA A 214 -23.86 -2.12 -6.44
CA ALA A 214 -23.04 -2.84 -7.43
C ALA A 214 -21.94 -3.66 -6.77
N ALA A 215 -21.23 -3.07 -5.81
CA ALA A 215 -20.11 -3.70 -5.15
C ALA A 215 -19.84 -3.15 -3.75
N VAL A 216 -19.11 -3.95 -2.96
CA VAL A 216 -18.33 -3.52 -1.80
C VAL A 216 -16.86 -3.57 -2.19
N ILE A 217 -16.13 -2.45 -1.98
CA ILE A 217 -14.66 -2.41 -2.10
C ILE A 217 -14.03 -2.32 -0.72
N THR A 218 -13.06 -3.18 -0.44
CA THR A 218 -12.31 -3.22 0.82
C THR A 218 -10.84 -3.47 0.56
N GLU A 219 -9.94 -2.81 1.32
CA GLU A 219 -8.54 -3.25 1.38
C GLU A 219 -8.48 -4.63 2.06
N GLY A 220 -7.57 -5.49 1.62
CA GLY A 220 -7.34 -6.78 2.27
C GLY A 220 -7.03 -6.61 3.75
N ALA A 221 -6.08 -5.74 4.05
CA ALA A 221 -5.83 -5.18 5.37
C ALA A 221 -5.52 -3.69 5.21
N PRO A 222 -6.38 -2.78 5.69
CA PRO A 222 -6.18 -1.34 5.62
C PRO A 222 -4.87 -0.87 6.24
N ALA A 223 -4.20 0.02 5.51
CA ALA A 223 -2.88 0.53 5.89
C ALA A 223 -2.73 2.05 5.72
N ASN A 224 -3.87 2.77 5.60
CA ASN A 224 -3.93 4.22 5.44
C ASN A 224 -4.53 4.94 6.65
N MET A 225 -4.74 4.20 7.73
CA MET A 225 -5.13 4.69 9.06
C MET A 225 -4.23 4.08 10.16
N GLY A 226 -2.96 3.80 9.81
CA GLY A 226 -2.12 2.81 10.43
C GLY A 226 -2.54 1.42 9.97
N ILE A 227 -1.87 0.38 10.43
CA ILE A 227 -2.30 -1.00 10.15
C ILE A 227 -3.50 -1.33 11.03
N VAL A 228 -4.65 -1.54 10.40
CA VAL A 228 -5.87 -1.98 11.05
C VAL A 228 -6.35 -3.27 10.38
N PRO A 229 -5.96 -4.44 10.90
CA PRO A 229 -6.35 -5.70 10.28
C PRO A 229 -7.87 -5.91 10.35
N PRO A 230 -8.44 -6.68 9.41
CA PRO A 230 -9.85 -7.05 9.50
C PRO A 230 -10.10 -7.89 10.76
N ALA A 231 -11.26 -7.68 11.37
CA ALA A 231 -11.74 -8.55 12.42
C ALA A 231 -11.93 -9.98 11.86
N PRO A 232 -11.73 -11.02 12.67
CA PRO A 232 -11.92 -12.39 12.21
C PRO A 232 -13.27 -12.59 11.53
N GLY A 233 -13.26 -13.06 10.29
CA GLY A 233 -14.46 -13.29 9.48
C GLY A 233 -15.06 -12.05 8.80
N PHE A 234 -14.50 -10.85 8.96
CA PHE A 234 -15.06 -9.63 8.35
C PHE A 234 -15.07 -9.70 6.82
N ASN A 235 -13.96 -10.06 6.18
CA ASN A 235 -13.89 -10.19 4.73
C ASN A 235 -14.77 -11.35 4.21
N ALA A 236 -14.87 -12.45 4.96
CA ALA A 236 -15.80 -13.54 4.66
C ALA A 236 -17.27 -13.08 4.73
N ALA A 237 -17.61 -12.23 5.71
CA ALA A 237 -18.95 -11.64 5.82
C ALA A 237 -19.25 -10.71 4.64
N ILE A 238 -18.29 -9.87 4.20
CA ILE A 238 -18.46 -9.05 2.99
C ILE A 238 -18.77 -9.95 1.78
N ARG A 239 -17.99 -11.03 1.60
CA ARG A 239 -18.22 -11.95 0.48
C ARG A 239 -19.58 -12.63 0.54
N ARG A 240 -20.02 -13.09 1.71
CA ARG A 240 -21.33 -13.69 1.91
C ARG A 240 -22.46 -12.70 1.57
N ILE A 241 -22.44 -11.52 2.17
CA ILE A 241 -23.47 -10.50 2.00
C ILE A 241 -23.57 -10.06 0.54
N THR A 242 -22.43 -9.79 -0.12
CA THR A 242 -22.44 -9.41 -1.55
C THR A 242 -23.04 -10.51 -2.41
N ALA A 243 -22.70 -11.79 -2.15
CA ALA A 243 -23.25 -12.91 -2.90
C ALA A 243 -24.76 -13.08 -2.73
N GLU A 244 -25.27 -12.97 -1.50
CA GLU A 244 -26.69 -13.06 -1.17
C GLU A 244 -27.53 -12.00 -1.91
N HIS A 245 -26.96 -10.83 -2.15
CA HIS A 245 -27.63 -9.70 -2.82
C HIS A 245 -27.28 -9.53 -4.31
N GLY A 246 -26.43 -10.41 -4.88
CA GLY A 246 -25.98 -10.30 -6.26
C GLY A 246 -25.12 -9.08 -6.55
N ALA A 247 -24.48 -8.51 -5.53
CA ALA A 247 -23.44 -7.51 -5.63
C ALA A 247 -22.06 -8.19 -5.74
N LEU A 248 -21.01 -7.44 -6.13
CA LEU A 248 -19.65 -7.97 -6.24
C LEU A 248 -18.77 -7.56 -5.05
N MET A 249 -17.85 -8.42 -4.63
CA MET A 249 -16.76 -8.09 -3.73
C MET A 249 -15.51 -7.72 -4.54
N ILE A 250 -15.02 -6.49 -4.35
CA ILE A 250 -13.74 -6.00 -4.86
C ILE A 250 -12.75 -6.02 -3.72
N LEU A 251 -11.73 -6.87 -3.79
CA LEU A 251 -10.64 -6.89 -2.83
C LEU A 251 -9.50 -6.02 -3.35
N ASP A 252 -9.20 -4.95 -2.62
CA ASP A 252 -8.09 -4.07 -2.94
C ASP A 252 -6.80 -4.60 -2.30
N GLU A 253 -5.96 -5.17 -3.13
CA GLU A 253 -4.64 -5.69 -2.82
C GLU A 253 -3.52 -4.79 -3.38
N VAL A 254 -3.81 -3.53 -3.65
CA VAL A 254 -2.79 -2.60 -4.16
C VAL A 254 -1.62 -2.48 -3.19
N LEU A 255 -1.87 -2.56 -1.87
CA LEU A 255 -0.81 -2.54 -0.87
C LEU A 255 -0.35 -3.95 -0.47
N THR A 256 -1.27 -4.83 -0.14
CA THR A 256 -1.01 -6.15 0.44
C THR A 256 -0.62 -7.20 -0.60
N GLY A 257 -1.06 -7.03 -1.84
CA GLY A 257 -0.81 -7.95 -2.95
C GLY A 257 0.68 -8.21 -3.18
N PHE A 258 1.09 -9.48 -3.17
CA PHE A 258 2.48 -9.92 -3.31
C PHE A 258 3.45 -9.34 -2.27
N ARG A 259 2.94 -8.61 -1.27
CA ARG A 259 3.72 -8.00 -0.21
C ARG A 259 3.75 -8.82 1.06
N VAL A 260 2.58 -9.19 1.56
CA VAL A 260 2.42 -9.93 2.82
C VAL A 260 2.54 -11.44 2.63
N GLY A 261 2.56 -11.88 1.39
CA GLY A 261 2.71 -13.27 0.99
C GLY A 261 2.61 -13.41 -0.53
N PRO A 262 2.90 -14.60 -1.10
CA PRO A 262 2.88 -14.84 -2.54
C PRO A 262 1.50 -14.61 -3.16
N ALA A 263 0.42 -14.85 -2.42
CA ALA A 263 -0.96 -14.62 -2.83
C ALA A 263 -1.62 -13.42 -2.14
N GLY A 264 -0.82 -12.49 -1.58
CA GLY A 264 -1.32 -11.31 -0.89
C GLY A 264 -2.08 -11.62 0.38
N TRP A 265 -2.97 -10.71 0.77
CA TRP A 265 -3.82 -10.87 1.94
C TRP A 265 -4.85 -11.99 1.78
N TRP A 266 -5.43 -12.09 0.59
CA TRP A 266 -6.38 -13.17 0.30
C TRP A 266 -5.78 -14.55 0.57
N GLY A 267 -4.55 -14.80 0.13
CA GLY A 267 -3.86 -16.06 0.42
C GLY A 267 -3.64 -16.26 1.90
N LEU A 268 -3.17 -15.23 2.58
CA LEU A 268 -2.85 -15.29 4.01
C LEU A 268 -4.10 -15.53 4.87
N GLU A 269 -5.19 -14.80 4.64
CA GLU A 269 -6.43 -14.91 5.42
C GLU A 269 -7.33 -16.06 4.94
N ALA A 270 -7.67 -16.09 3.66
CA ALA A 270 -8.70 -16.99 3.16
C ALA A 270 -8.19 -18.43 2.94
N VAL A 271 -6.90 -18.59 2.60
CA VAL A 271 -6.29 -19.90 2.30
C VAL A 271 -5.52 -20.46 3.49
N ASP A 272 -4.72 -19.61 4.18
CA ASP A 272 -3.86 -20.04 5.29
C ASP A 272 -4.49 -19.82 6.67
N GLY A 273 -5.63 -19.12 6.75
CA GLY A 273 -6.39 -18.97 7.99
C GLY A 273 -5.80 -17.97 8.99
N TRP A 274 -5.01 -17.00 8.53
CA TRP A 274 -4.45 -15.96 9.39
C TRP A 274 -5.55 -15.15 10.09
N THR A 275 -5.33 -14.84 11.38
CA THR A 275 -6.25 -14.05 12.21
C THR A 275 -5.52 -12.93 12.95
N SER A 276 -6.27 -11.88 13.28
CA SER A 276 -5.78 -10.71 14.01
C SER A 276 -5.54 -10.99 15.49
N ASP A 277 -4.52 -10.38 16.07
CA ASP A 277 -4.18 -10.39 17.51
C ASP A 277 -4.82 -9.24 18.32
N LEU A 278 -5.83 -8.55 17.78
CA LEU A 278 -6.50 -7.45 18.47
C LEU A 278 -7.26 -7.93 19.72
N PRO A 279 -7.15 -7.24 20.88
CA PRO A 279 -7.89 -7.61 22.09
C PRO A 279 -9.40 -7.58 21.87
N GLY A 280 -10.10 -8.60 22.36
CA GLY A 280 -11.54 -8.74 22.17
C GLY A 280 -11.96 -9.28 20.80
N LEU A 281 -11.00 -9.38 19.86
CA LEU A 281 -11.15 -10.03 18.56
C LEU A 281 -10.25 -11.28 18.46
N ALA A 282 -9.57 -11.65 19.56
CA ALA A 282 -8.48 -12.60 19.56
C ALA A 282 -8.94 -14.05 19.36
N THR A 283 -8.32 -14.67 18.38
CA THR A 283 -7.78 -16.03 18.51
C THR A 283 -6.28 -15.88 18.74
N GLU A 284 -5.66 -16.77 19.53
CA GLU A 284 -4.20 -16.78 19.75
C GLU A 284 -3.46 -16.53 18.43
N PRO A 285 -2.38 -15.72 18.41
CA PRO A 285 -1.59 -15.56 17.20
C PRO A 285 -1.15 -16.94 16.77
N ALA A 286 -1.69 -17.42 15.68
CA ALA A 286 -1.09 -18.57 15.03
C ALA A 286 0.37 -18.18 14.75
N ASP A 287 1.32 -18.97 15.21
CA ASP A 287 2.70 -18.84 14.78
C ASP A 287 2.65 -18.56 13.27
N VAL A 288 3.14 -17.38 12.86
CA VAL A 288 3.04 -16.95 11.47
C VAL A 288 3.90 -17.93 10.68
N ALA A 289 3.31 -19.05 10.30
CA ALA A 289 3.90 -19.94 9.33
C ALA A 289 4.20 -19.10 8.08
N ALA A 290 5.36 -19.33 7.46
CA ALA A 290 5.69 -18.64 6.21
C ALA A 290 4.50 -18.76 5.25
N PRO A 291 4.02 -17.64 4.67
CA PRO A 291 2.81 -17.65 3.86
C PRO A 291 2.96 -18.65 2.71
N SER A 292 1.96 -19.52 2.54
CA SER A 292 2.03 -20.61 1.58
C SER A 292 1.60 -20.17 0.17
N TRP A 293 2.04 -20.91 -0.83
CA TRP A 293 1.54 -20.79 -2.19
C TRP A 293 0.18 -21.47 -2.30
N PRO A 294 -0.83 -20.85 -2.92
CA PRO A 294 -2.08 -21.53 -3.22
C PRO A 294 -1.80 -22.72 -4.13
N GLY A 295 -2.01 -23.94 -3.64
CA GLY A 295 -1.88 -25.16 -4.43
C GLY A 295 -3.04 -25.34 -5.42
N ALA A 296 -3.06 -26.46 -6.13
CA ALA A 296 -4.17 -26.80 -7.04
C ALA A 296 -5.52 -26.93 -6.30
N ASP A 297 -5.48 -27.23 -5.01
CA ASP A 297 -6.61 -27.39 -4.09
C ASP A 297 -7.11 -26.08 -3.46
N TRP A 298 -6.62 -24.93 -3.89
CA TRP A 298 -6.94 -23.63 -3.29
C TRP A 298 -8.46 -23.36 -3.16
N ARG A 299 -9.26 -23.87 -4.12
CA ARG A 299 -10.73 -23.68 -4.09
C ARG A 299 -11.39 -24.42 -2.92
N GLU A 300 -10.83 -25.54 -2.49
CA GLU A 300 -11.33 -26.32 -1.36
C GLU A 300 -10.87 -25.72 -0.03
N ARG A 301 -9.70 -25.07 -0.02
CA ARG A 301 -9.10 -24.46 1.16
C ARG A 301 -9.61 -23.05 1.43
N ALA A 302 -9.87 -22.26 0.38
CA ALA A 302 -10.22 -20.87 0.55
C ALA A 302 -11.60 -20.71 1.21
N ALA A 303 -11.62 -20.07 2.38
CA ALA A 303 -12.85 -19.75 3.12
C ALA A 303 -13.77 -18.79 2.36
N TRP A 304 -13.18 -17.94 1.51
CA TRP A 304 -13.89 -16.98 0.64
C TRP A 304 -13.06 -16.63 -0.58
N VAL A 305 -13.72 -16.20 -1.66
CA VAL A 305 -13.07 -15.83 -2.93
C VAL A 305 -13.68 -14.52 -3.42
N PRO A 306 -12.90 -13.44 -3.65
CA PRO A 306 -13.42 -12.19 -4.20
C PRO A 306 -13.84 -12.34 -5.66
N ASP A 307 -14.74 -11.46 -6.13
CA ASP A 307 -15.14 -11.41 -7.54
C ASP A 307 -14.11 -10.68 -8.40
N LEU A 308 -13.54 -9.59 -7.84
CA LEU A 308 -12.50 -8.77 -8.45
C LEU A 308 -11.39 -8.51 -7.42
N VAL A 309 -10.15 -8.40 -7.91
CA VAL A 309 -8.96 -8.07 -7.11
C VAL A 309 -8.20 -6.95 -7.82
N THR A 310 -7.71 -5.97 -7.09
CA THR A 310 -6.82 -4.93 -7.64
C THR A 310 -5.42 -5.07 -7.08
N PHE A 311 -4.41 -4.89 -7.92
CA PHE A 311 -2.99 -4.96 -7.57
C PHE A 311 -2.27 -3.68 -7.97
N GLY A 312 -1.20 -3.37 -7.26
CA GLY A 312 -0.31 -2.25 -7.55
C GLY A 312 1.03 -2.45 -6.87
N LYS A 313 1.78 -1.36 -6.70
CA LYS A 313 3.03 -1.36 -5.92
C LYS A 313 3.98 -2.51 -6.28
N VAL A 314 4.00 -3.62 -5.51
CA VAL A 314 4.93 -4.75 -5.72
C VAL A 314 4.82 -5.35 -7.13
N VAL A 315 3.61 -5.43 -7.71
CA VAL A 315 3.41 -6.00 -9.06
C VAL A 315 4.17 -5.23 -10.13
N GLY A 316 4.49 -3.95 -9.90
CA GLY A 316 5.27 -3.10 -10.78
C GLY A 316 6.78 -3.16 -10.54
N GLY A 317 7.26 -3.78 -9.45
CA GLY A 317 8.69 -3.88 -9.13
C GLY A 317 9.39 -2.52 -9.02
N GLY A 318 8.68 -1.47 -8.58
CA GLY A 318 9.18 -0.09 -8.51
C GLY A 318 8.84 0.76 -9.74
N MET A 319 8.32 0.17 -10.82
CA MET A 319 7.82 0.89 -12.00
C MET A 319 6.31 1.15 -11.91
N PRO A 320 5.79 2.18 -12.62
CA PRO A 320 4.36 2.45 -12.70
C PRO A 320 3.60 1.30 -13.37
N LEU A 321 3.02 0.43 -12.57
CA LEU A 321 2.18 -0.68 -13.01
C LEU A 321 1.20 -1.05 -11.90
N ALA A 322 -0.02 -1.36 -12.31
CA ALA A 322 -1.06 -1.93 -11.48
C ALA A 322 -1.89 -2.91 -12.33
N ALA A 323 -2.82 -3.61 -11.72
CA ALA A 323 -3.68 -4.53 -12.44
C ALA A 323 -5.06 -4.65 -11.78
N VAL A 324 -6.07 -4.95 -12.57
CA VAL A 324 -7.33 -5.51 -12.12
C VAL A 324 -7.43 -6.94 -12.62
N GLY A 325 -7.80 -7.85 -11.74
CA GLY A 325 -8.06 -9.26 -12.06
C GLY A 325 -9.36 -9.74 -11.42
N GLY A 326 -9.86 -10.88 -11.85
CA GLY A 326 -11.08 -11.44 -11.28
C GLY A 326 -11.62 -12.60 -12.09
N ARG A 327 -12.86 -12.97 -11.80
CA ARG A 327 -13.58 -14.04 -12.47
C ARG A 327 -13.70 -13.76 -13.97
N THR A 328 -13.54 -14.78 -14.77
CA THR A 328 -13.55 -14.69 -16.25
C THR A 328 -14.77 -13.96 -16.76
N GLU A 329 -15.98 -14.33 -16.30
CA GLU A 329 -17.25 -13.76 -16.77
C GLU A 329 -17.42 -12.27 -16.42
N VAL A 330 -16.75 -11.76 -15.39
CA VAL A 330 -16.75 -10.33 -15.05
C VAL A 330 -15.68 -9.61 -15.88
N MET A 331 -14.48 -10.18 -16.00
CA MET A 331 -13.38 -9.59 -16.75
C MET A 331 -13.65 -9.52 -18.26
N ASP A 332 -14.44 -10.44 -18.82
CA ASP A 332 -14.84 -10.46 -20.24
C ASP A 332 -15.82 -9.33 -20.60
N LEU A 333 -16.34 -8.62 -19.62
CA LEU A 333 -17.08 -7.37 -19.88
C LEU A 333 -16.16 -6.20 -20.27
N LEU A 334 -14.83 -6.31 -20.10
CA LEU A 334 -13.91 -5.28 -20.58
C LEU A 334 -13.79 -5.30 -22.10
N ALA A 335 -13.78 -4.12 -22.70
CA ALA A 335 -13.46 -3.96 -24.11
C ALA A 335 -12.06 -4.55 -24.42
N PRO A 336 -11.84 -5.22 -25.57
CA PRO A 336 -12.74 -5.31 -26.75
C PRO A 336 -13.82 -6.41 -26.66
N ASP A 337 -13.76 -7.33 -25.67
CA ASP A 337 -14.68 -8.47 -25.58
C ASP A 337 -16.09 -8.03 -25.14
N GLY A 338 -16.17 -7.06 -24.22
CA GLY A 338 -17.42 -6.54 -23.67
C GLY A 338 -17.57 -5.02 -23.77
N PRO A 339 -18.66 -4.47 -23.21
CA PRO A 339 -19.01 -3.07 -23.38
C PRO A 339 -18.30 -2.11 -22.39
N VAL A 340 -17.61 -2.62 -21.38
CA VAL A 340 -16.97 -1.79 -20.36
C VAL A 340 -15.63 -1.26 -20.86
N TYR A 341 -15.53 0.05 -21.04
CA TYR A 341 -14.33 0.67 -21.62
C TYR A 341 -13.24 0.93 -20.58
N GLN A 342 -12.02 0.54 -20.91
CA GLN A 342 -10.76 0.92 -20.26
C GLN A 342 -9.66 0.98 -21.33
N ALA A 343 -8.81 2.01 -21.29
CA ALA A 343 -7.66 2.14 -22.15
C ALA A 343 -6.54 2.92 -21.44
N GLY A 344 -5.30 2.67 -21.82
CA GLY A 344 -4.12 3.39 -21.31
C GLY A 344 -2.95 3.21 -22.27
N THR A 345 -2.39 4.31 -22.78
CA THR A 345 -1.26 4.30 -23.73
C THR A 345 -0.06 3.53 -23.20
N LEU A 346 0.22 3.63 -21.91
CA LEU A 346 1.38 3.01 -21.25
C LEU A 346 1.00 1.78 -20.42
N SER A 347 -0.25 1.35 -20.45
CA SER A 347 -0.69 0.12 -19.79
C SER A 347 0.08 -1.08 -20.34
N GLY A 348 0.71 -1.87 -19.46
CA GLY A 348 1.51 -3.02 -19.87
C GLY A 348 2.82 -2.67 -20.58
N ASN A 349 3.38 -1.47 -20.39
CA ASN A 349 4.62 -1.08 -21.04
C ASN A 349 5.78 -2.05 -20.70
N PRO A 350 6.74 -2.23 -21.64
CA PRO A 350 7.76 -3.27 -21.54
C PRO A 350 8.69 -3.13 -20.33
N LEU A 351 8.93 -1.91 -19.85
CA LEU A 351 9.80 -1.69 -18.70
C LEU A 351 9.12 -2.13 -17.40
N ALA A 352 7.88 -1.71 -17.23
CA ALA A 352 7.12 -2.00 -16.02
C ALA A 352 6.74 -3.50 -15.93
N THR A 353 6.40 -4.13 -17.05
CA THR A 353 6.14 -5.59 -17.08
C THR A 353 7.41 -6.41 -16.83
N ALA A 354 8.56 -5.97 -17.36
CA ALA A 354 9.84 -6.62 -17.08
C ALA A 354 10.25 -6.48 -15.60
N ALA A 355 10.08 -5.30 -15.01
CA ALA A 355 10.37 -5.07 -13.59
C ALA A 355 9.44 -5.92 -12.70
N GLY A 356 8.14 -5.91 -12.98
CA GLY A 356 7.13 -6.68 -12.23
C GLY A 356 7.40 -8.18 -12.31
N LEU A 357 7.62 -8.71 -13.51
CA LEU A 357 7.89 -10.13 -13.71
C LEU A 357 9.17 -10.56 -12.97
N ALA A 358 10.26 -9.81 -13.12
CA ALA A 358 11.51 -10.10 -12.40
C ALA A 358 11.34 -10.04 -10.89
N THR A 359 10.59 -9.05 -10.38
CA THR A 359 10.33 -8.91 -8.94
C THR A 359 9.53 -10.11 -8.41
N LEU A 360 8.44 -10.47 -9.09
CA LEU A 360 7.64 -11.61 -8.66
C LEU A 360 8.42 -12.93 -8.74
N GLN A 361 9.20 -13.15 -9.79
CA GLN A 361 10.03 -14.37 -9.92
C GLN A 361 11.12 -14.49 -8.84
N LEU A 362 11.66 -13.37 -8.36
CA LEU A 362 12.66 -13.32 -7.30
C LEU A 362 12.07 -13.38 -5.89
N ALA A 363 10.79 -13.05 -5.73
CA ALA A 363 10.09 -13.09 -4.45
C ALA A 363 9.65 -14.53 -4.14
N ASP A 364 10.56 -15.32 -3.62
CA ASP A 364 10.38 -16.72 -3.17
C ASP A 364 10.02 -16.80 -1.68
N ASP A 365 9.88 -18.02 -1.16
CA ASP A 365 9.53 -18.28 0.23
C ASP A 365 10.56 -17.70 1.21
N ALA A 366 11.85 -17.72 0.85
CA ALA A 366 12.91 -17.17 1.70
C ALA A 366 12.78 -15.65 1.83
N VAL A 367 12.43 -14.95 0.74
CA VAL A 367 12.14 -13.51 0.76
C VAL A 367 10.98 -13.20 1.71
N TYR A 368 9.85 -13.91 1.61
CA TYR A 368 8.70 -13.66 2.48
C TYR A 368 9.00 -13.98 3.94
N ALA A 369 9.69 -15.10 4.21
CA ALA A 369 10.09 -15.48 5.56
C ALA A 369 11.03 -14.44 6.19
N SER A 370 12.05 -13.99 5.45
CA SER A 370 12.99 -12.95 5.92
C SER A 370 12.28 -11.62 6.21
N VAL A 371 11.40 -11.16 5.32
CA VAL A 371 10.66 -9.91 5.51
C VAL A 371 9.73 -9.99 6.73
N ALA A 372 9.05 -11.12 6.93
CA ALA A 372 8.16 -11.33 8.08
C ALA A 372 8.95 -11.32 9.40
N GLU A 373 10.07 -12.03 9.46
CA GLU A 373 10.93 -12.12 10.64
C GLU A 373 11.54 -10.76 11.00
N HIS A 374 12.09 -10.02 10.03
CA HIS A 374 12.66 -8.70 10.28
C HIS A 374 11.58 -7.69 10.70
N ALA A 375 10.38 -7.74 10.11
CA ALA A 375 9.26 -6.89 10.52
C ALA A 375 8.83 -7.17 11.96
N ARG A 376 8.80 -8.45 12.36
CA ARG A 376 8.52 -8.86 13.74
C ARG A 376 9.57 -8.32 14.70
N THR A 377 10.85 -8.55 14.41
CA THR A 377 11.98 -8.13 15.24
C THR A 377 12.05 -6.61 15.41
N ILE A 378 11.92 -5.84 14.30
CA ILE A 378 11.91 -4.37 14.36
C ILE A 378 10.74 -3.88 15.23
N GLY A 379 9.54 -4.43 15.05
CA GLY A 379 8.38 -4.07 15.85
C GLY A 379 8.59 -4.33 17.34
N GLU A 380 9.19 -5.46 17.70
CA GLU A 380 9.48 -5.84 19.10
C GLU A 380 10.55 -4.93 19.73
N VAL A 381 11.66 -4.69 19.02
CA VAL A 381 12.75 -3.83 19.50
C VAL A 381 12.26 -2.40 19.77
N VAL A 382 11.51 -1.82 18.85
CA VAL A 382 10.98 -0.46 19.01
C VAL A 382 9.90 -0.41 20.11
N SER A 383 9.04 -1.44 20.19
CA SER A 383 8.04 -1.56 21.26
C SER A 383 8.68 -1.68 22.63
N ALA A 384 9.75 -2.46 22.79
CA ALA A 384 10.49 -2.57 24.04
C ALA A 384 11.03 -1.21 24.48
N ALA A 385 11.64 -0.44 23.57
CA ALA A 385 12.16 0.89 23.86
C ALA A 385 11.05 1.87 24.28
N LEU A 386 9.89 1.86 23.61
CA LEU A 386 8.73 2.67 24.00
C LEU A 386 8.19 2.27 25.38
N THR A 387 8.11 0.97 25.67
CA THR A 387 7.68 0.45 26.97
C THR A 387 8.62 0.88 28.09
N GLU A 388 9.95 0.81 27.87
CA GLU A 388 10.96 1.24 28.84
C GLU A 388 10.84 2.73 29.18
N GLN A 389 10.39 3.56 28.25
CA GLN A 389 10.15 4.98 28.47
C GLN A 389 8.72 5.30 28.96
N GLY A 390 7.90 4.28 29.25
CA GLY A 390 6.54 4.44 29.73
C GLY A 390 5.57 5.05 28.70
N VAL A 391 5.85 4.92 27.41
CA VAL A 391 4.98 5.41 26.35
C VAL A 391 3.89 4.37 26.06
N PRO A 392 2.61 4.65 26.36
CA PRO A 392 1.53 3.74 26.02
C PRO A 392 1.41 3.60 24.51
N HIS A 393 1.47 2.37 24.00
CA HIS A 393 1.39 2.10 22.59
C HIS A 393 0.97 0.66 22.34
N ARG A 394 0.62 0.38 21.09
CA ARG A 394 0.43 -0.98 20.58
C ARG A 394 1.07 -1.11 19.20
N VAL A 395 1.74 -2.22 18.94
CA VAL A 395 2.15 -2.62 17.58
C VAL A 395 1.00 -3.40 16.97
N GLN A 396 0.45 -2.92 15.86
CA GLN A 396 -0.54 -3.65 15.07
C GLN A 396 0.09 -4.17 13.79
N ARG A 397 -0.29 -5.38 13.40
CA ARG A 397 0.32 -6.12 12.28
C ARG A 397 -0.74 -6.64 11.31
N ALA A 398 -0.34 -6.72 10.04
CA ALA A 398 -1.05 -7.44 8.99
C ALA A 398 0.00 -8.15 8.12
N GLY A 399 0.29 -9.40 8.41
CA GLY A 399 1.45 -10.11 7.87
C GLY A 399 2.75 -9.37 8.22
N SER A 400 3.55 -9.04 7.21
CA SER A 400 4.81 -8.29 7.37
C SER A 400 4.65 -6.76 7.47
N LEU A 401 3.44 -6.25 7.38
CA LEU A 401 3.14 -4.83 7.58
C LEU A 401 2.85 -4.56 9.06
N PHE A 402 3.33 -3.45 9.58
CA PHE A 402 3.04 -3.05 10.96
C PHE A 402 3.04 -1.52 11.12
N SER A 403 2.45 -1.06 12.22
CA SER A 403 2.48 0.33 12.66
C SER A 403 2.39 0.43 14.17
N PHE A 404 2.78 1.59 14.71
CA PHE A 404 2.67 1.89 16.15
C PHE A 404 1.46 2.77 16.39
N MET A 405 0.55 2.31 17.23
CA MET A 405 -0.62 3.05 17.69
C MET A 405 -0.33 3.62 19.07
N PHE A 406 -0.33 4.96 19.22
CA PHE A 406 0.05 5.64 20.46
C PHE A 406 -1.14 5.98 21.34
N GLY A 407 -0.95 5.90 22.65
CA GLY A 407 -1.90 6.29 23.67
C GLY A 407 -2.49 5.12 24.47
N GLN A 408 -3.00 5.45 25.68
CA GLN A 408 -3.49 4.44 26.63
C GLN A 408 -4.63 3.60 26.03
N ARG A 409 -5.59 4.26 25.36
CA ARG A 409 -6.70 3.55 24.73
C ARG A 409 -6.24 2.58 23.64
N ALA A 410 -5.29 3.02 22.81
CA ALA A 410 -4.74 2.16 21.77
C ALA A 410 -3.96 0.97 22.35
N ALA A 411 -3.21 1.20 23.44
CA ALA A 411 -2.47 0.16 24.14
C ALA A 411 -3.38 -0.93 24.72
N GLU A 412 -4.51 -0.54 25.32
CA GLU A 412 -5.44 -1.45 26.00
C GLU A 412 -6.40 -2.15 25.06
N GLN A 413 -6.97 -1.43 24.08
CA GLN A 413 -8.06 -1.90 23.24
C GLN A 413 -7.64 -2.21 21.80
N GLY A 414 -6.46 -1.74 21.36
CA GLY A 414 -6.09 -1.72 19.97
C GLY A 414 -6.86 -0.66 19.17
N VAL A 415 -6.63 -0.64 17.87
CA VAL A 415 -7.33 0.23 16.90
C VAL A 415 -8.02 -0.67 15.89
N SER A 416 -9.35 -0.65 15.88
CA SER A 416 -10.19 -1.52 15.04
C SER A 416 -10.88 -0.81 13.88
N ASP A 417 -10.87 0.52 13.89
CA ASP A 417 -11.56 1.36 12.92
C ASP A 417 -10.92 2.75 12.80
N TYR A 418 -11.44 3.56 11.90
CA TYR A 418 -10.91 4.89 11.61
C TYR A 418 -11.07 5.89 12.77
N GLU A 419 -12.16 5.83 13.53
CA GLU A 419 -12.38 6.72 14.67
C GLU A 419 -11.40 6.39 15.80
N ALA A 420 -11.16 5.11 16.07
CA ALA A 420 -10.13 4.68 17.02
C ALA A 420 -8.72 5.09 16.54
N ALA A 421 -8.44 5.01 15.23
CA ALA A 421 -7.17 5.46 14.66
C ALA A 421 -6.97 6.96 14.85
N ARG A 422 -7.98 7.78 14.65
CA ARG A 422 -7.92 9.23 14.85
C ARG A 422 -7.79 9.65 16.32
N ALA A 423 -8.27 8.82 17.23
CA ALA A 423 -8.23 9.07 18.66
C ALA A 423 -6.88 8.79 19.31
N GLN A 424 -5.87 8.34 18.55
CA GLN A 424 -4.50 8.12 19.05
C GLN A 424 -3.84 9.42 19.51
N GLU A 425 -2.78 9.27 20.32
CA GLU A 425 -1.90 10.37 20.75
C GLU A 425 -0.92 10.74 19.61
N THR A 426 -1.44 11.27 18.51
CA THR A 426 -0.70 11.55 17.26
C THR A 426 0.46 12.52 17.43
N TRP A 427 0.41 13.41 18.47
CA TRP A 427 1.46 14.38 18.77
C TRP A 427 2.80 13.75 19.17
N ARG A 428 2.80 12.48 19.59
CA ARG A 428 4.03 11.75 19.94
C ARG A 428 4.86 11.40 18.71
N TYR A 429 4.20 11.25 17.56
CA TYR A 429 4.85 10.73 16.38
C TYR A 429 5.87 11.69 15.75
N GLY A 430 5.61 12.99 15.72
CA GLY A 430 6.54 13.97 15.14
C GLY A 430 7.93 13.94 15.78
N PRO A 431 8.06 14.13 17.11
CA PRO A 431 9.34 14.00 17.82
C PRO A 431 9.99 12.62 17.70
N PHE A 432 9.20 11.55 17.74
CA PHE A 432 9.65 10.17 17.52
C PHE A 432 10.26 9.99 16.11
N PHE A 433 9.58 10.44 15.08
CA PHE A 433 10.03 10.41 13.70
C PHE A 433 11.36 11.16 13.51
N HIS A 434 11.48 12.38 14.04
CA HIS A 434 12.69 13.17 13.88
C HIS A 434 13.89 12.57 14.60
N ALA A 435 13.71 11.98 15.77
CA ALA A 435 14.79 11.30 16.48
C ALA A 435 15.33 10.10 15.68
N PHE A 436 14.48 9.30 15.07
CA PHE A 436 14.91 8.24 14.15
C PHE A 436 15.62 8.81 12.92
N LEU A 437 15.06 9.84 12.30
CA LEU A 437 15.63 10.46 11.11
C LEU A 437 17.04 11.02 11.39
N GLU A 438 17.24 11.66 12.55
CA GLU A 438 18.53 12.17 13.01
C GLU A 438 19.53 11.04 13.29
N ALA A 439 19.06 9.89 13.75
CA ALA A 439 19.88 8.70 13.93
C ALA A 439 20.18 7.92 12.63
N GLY A 440 19.67 8.36 11.48
CA GLY A 440 19.90 7.70 10.19
C GLY A 440 18.91 6.58 9.86
N VAL A 441 17.69 6.64 10.42
CA VAL A 441 16.60 5.72 10.11
C VAL A 441 15.42 6.52 9.56
N GLY A 442 15.00 6.23 8.33
CA GLY A 442 13.91 6.88 7.63
C GLY A 442 12.57 6.17 7.89
N LEU A 443 11.65 6.84 8.58
CA LEU A 443 10.30 6.36 8.82
C LEU A 443 9.30 7.01 7.85
N PRO A 444 8.10 6.42 7.66
CA PRO A 444 6.98 7.12 7.03
C PRO A 444 6.64 8.40 7.80
N PRO A 445 6.48 9.56 7.15
CA PRO A 445 6.26 10.84 7.83
C PRO A 445 4.80 11.05 8.25
N SER A 446 4.13 10.01 8.74
CA SER A 446 2.79 10.05 9.31
C SER A 446 2.54 8.83 10.18
N VAL A 447 1.89 9.02 11.33
CA VAL A 447 1.48 7.93 12.23
C VAL A 447 0.43 7.01 11.59
N PHE A 448 -0.26 7.47 10.55
CA PHE A 448 -1.28 6.72 9.83
C PHE A 448 -0.71 5.84 8.71
N GLU A 449 0.60 5.78 8.55
CA GLU A 449 1.25 4.96 7.53
C GLU A 449 1.77 3.64 8.11
N ALA A 450 1.84 2.63 7.25
CA ALA A 450 2.52 1.38 7.53
C ALA A 450 4.04 1.53 7.46
N TRP A 451 4.76 0.76 8.25
CA TRP A 451 6.20 0.57 8.12
C TRP A 451 6.48 -0.59 7.18
N PHE A 452 7.48 -0.41 6.32
CA PHE A 452 7.82 -1.36 5.28
C PHE A 452 9.25 -1.89 5.46
N VAL A 453 9.36 -3.21 5.53
CA VAL A 453 10.63 -3.93 5.60
C VAL A 453 10.85 -4.65 4.27
N SER A 454 12.07 -4.73 3.80
CA SER A 454 12.44 -5.46 2.57
C SER A 454 13.33 -6.65 2.90
N ALA A 455 13.50 -7.55 1.94
CA ALA A 455 14.44 -8.67 2.06
C ALA A 455 15.92 -8.22 2.13
N ALA A 456 16.19 -6.95 1.85
CA ALA A 456 17.54 -6.39 1.95
C ALA A 456 17.88 -5.86 3.36
N HIS A 457 16.91 -5.78 4.28
CA HIS A 457 17.20 -5.52 5.69
C HIS A 457 17.93 -6.74 6.26
N GLY A 458 19.03 -6.50 6.97
CA GLY A 458 19.83 -7.53 7.62
C GLY A 458 20.20 -7.13 9.04
N GLU A 459 21.15 -7.84 9.62
CA GLU A 459 21.60 -7.64 11.00
C GLU A 459 22.08 -6.19 11.25
N ALA A 460 22.84 -5.61 10.32
CA ALA A 460 23.33 -4.23 10.43
C ALA A 460 22.21 -3.19 10.50
N GLU A 461 21.16 -3.35 9.71
CA GLU A 461 19.97 -2.46 9.74
C GLU A 461 19.18 -2.65 11.02
N LEU A 462 19.03 -3.89 11.48
CA LEU A 462 18.37 -4.18 12.78
C LEU A 462 19.14 -3.55 13.95
N GLU A 463 20.48 -3.66 13.96
CA GLU A 463 21.34 -3.01 14.97
C GLU A 463 21.21 -1.48 14.93
N ALA A 464 21.21 -0.87 13.73
CA ALA A 464 21.04 0.58 13.56
C ALA A 464 19.68 1.06 14.11
N ILE A 465 18.60 0.34 13.80
CA ILE A 465 17.25 0.63 14.32
C ILE A 465 17.22 0.47 15.84
N ALA A 466 17.79 -0.60 16.38
CA ALA A 466 17.86 -0.85 17.82
C ALA A 466 18.64 0.24 18.57
N ALA A 467 19.73 0.73 17.98
CA ALA A 467 20.52 1.83 18.56
C ALA A 467 19.76 3.17 18.55
N ALA A 468 18.91 3.42 17.55
CA ALA A 468 18.10 4.64 17.42
C ALA A 468 16.86 4.65 18.33
N ALA A 469 16.25 3.49 18.57
CA ALA A 469 14.97 3.34 19.25
C ALA A 469 14.90 3.97 20.66
N PRO A 470 15.92 3.89 21.55
CA PRO A 470 15.84 4.49 22.89
C PRO A 470 15.69 6.01 22.88
N GLU A 471 16.39 6.74 21.99
CA GLU A 471 16.26 8.21 21.91
C GLU A 471 14.92 8.60 21.30
N ALA A 472 14.47 7.89 20.27
CA ALA A 472 13.16 8.09 19.67
C ALA A 472 12.02 7.86 20.70
N ALA A 473 12.13 6.81 21.50
CA ALA A 473 11.18 6.55 22.59
C ALA A 473 11.17 7.66 23.65
N ARG A 474 12.36 8.18 24.05
CA ARG A 474 12.47 9.34 24.94
C ARG A 474 11.81 10.59 24.34
N ALA A 475 11.99 10.82 23.03
CA ALA A 475 11.38 11.95 22.34
C ALA A 475 9.84 11.83 22.35
N ALA A 476 9.31 10.63 22.09
CA ALA A 476 7.87 10.35 22.18
C ALA A 476 7.32 10.53 23.62
N ALA A 477 8.09 10.13 24.64
CA ALA A 477 7.69 10.26 26.04
C ALA A 477 7.60 11.73 26.50
N ARG A 478 8.50 12.59 26.00
CA ARG A 478 8.55 14.03 26.32
C ARG A 478 7.55 14.87 25.50
N ALA A 479 6.99 14.30 24.44
CA ALA A 479 6.04 15.01 23.59
C ALA A 479 4.79 15.42 24.38
N GLN A 480 4.24 16.58 24.04
CA GLN A 480 3.02 17.12 24.67
C GLN A 480 1.96 17.36 23.60
N ALA A 481 0.70 17.18 23.98
CA ALA A 481 -0.43 17.61 23.17
C ALA A 481 -0.40 19.14 23.03
N ASN A 482 -0.48 19.65 21.80
CA ASN A 482 -0.57 21.09 21.54
C ASN A 482 -1.97 21.61 21.78
#